data_ff044bb89b860670dcda79f5db0440ba
#
_entry.id   ff044bb89b860670dcda79f5db0440ba
#
_cell.length_a   1.000
_cell.length_b   1.000
_cell.length_c   1.000
_cell.angle_alpha   90.00
_cell.angle_beta   90.00
_cell.angle_gamma   90.00
#
_symmetry.space_group_name_H-M   'P 1'
#
loop_
_entity.id
_entity.type
_entity.pdbx_description
1 polymer ?
#
loop_
_entity_poly.entity_id
_entity_poly.type
_entity_poly.pdbx_seq_one_letter_code
_entity_poly.pdbx_strand_id
1 'polypeptide(L)'
;MKGAFVGIDLTGGLPQRREHFFASRPGNPEMRDSASMWIFDDRGEIAIPRVGIEALAKNWDTHDFQLNVAFADGRVWRARETGSSRSPLDLDGLPRVLGTGPVEFRCVEPYQAWTVTYNGEADATTAGDLIAGRADSRRARLEFHVEATMTVPPWEQGTLSDEARDQLENTGQGDLMGRGERIEQLFRCSGSITADGETRTFTGSGLRIKRQGTRQLSGFWGHAWQSAVFPSGRAFGYIAYPPRSSDDDPYNEGFVFDGDGALIPARVLTAPWLRELIARDEDVSLELETVDGRRVQVKGTTYAPTHDRFHRPELPNFPVLFQGGVRYEWDGEVGYGMLERSSMRDKITWPR
;
A
#
# COMPACT_ATOMS: atom_id res chain seq x y z
N MET A 1 36.43 -5.59 -22.46
CA MET A 1 35.85 -6.37 -21.36
C MET A 1 34.35 -6.10 -21.40
N LYS A 2 33.52 -7.09 -21.71
CA LYS A 2 32.06 -6.97 -21.63
C LYS A 2 31.72 -7.03 -20.15
N GLY A 3 31.34 -5.91 -19.54
CA GLY A 3 30.76 -5.89 -18.21
C GLY A 3 29.54 -6.81 -18.23
N ALA A 4 29.51 -7.81 -17.36
CA ALA A 4 28.31 -8.58 -17.10
C ALA A 4 27.27 -7.59 -16.57
N PHE A 5 26.12 -7.48 -17.22
CA PHE A 5 24.93 -6.89 -16.61
C PHE A 5 24.61 -7.79 -15.42
N VAL A 6 24.93 -7.34 -14.23
CA VAL A 6 24.44 -7.96 -13.00
C VAL A 6 22.96 -7.56 -12.96
N GLY A 7 22.07 -8.52 -13.22
CA GLY A 7 20.63 -8.29 -13.12
C GLY A 7 20.29 -7.86 -11.68
N ILE A 8 19.21 -7.08 -11.52
CA ILE A 8 18.70 -6.66 -10.22
C ILE A 8 18.33 -7.90 -9.40
N ASP A 9 18.86 -8.03 -8.17
CA ASP A 9 18.41 -9.06 -7.24
C ASP A 9 17.07 -8.67 -6.63
N LEU A 10 15.99 -9.16 -7.22
CA LEU A 10 14.62 -8.93 -6.77
C LEU A 10 14.25 -9.71 -5.50
N THR A 11 15.14 -10.59 -5.00
CA THR A 11 14.90 -11.28 -3.72
C THR A 11 15.42 -10.46 -2.53
N GLY A 12 16.37 -9.53 -2.76
CA GLY A 12 17.08 -8.82 -1.69
C GLY A 12 17.75 -9.77 -0.71
N GLY A 13 18.11 -11.00 -1.14
CA GLY A 13 18.67 -12.04 -0.29
C GLY A 13 17.64 -12.76 0.60
N LEU A 14 16.36 -12.45 0.49
CA LEU A 14 15.31 -13.09 1.30
C LEU A 14 14.94 -14.47 0.76
N PRO A 15 14.70 -15.47 1.63
CA PRO A 15 14.34 -16.81 1.20
C PRO A 15 12.92 -16.87 0.63
N GLN A 16 12.71 -17.66 -0.43
CA GLN A 16 11.42 -17.77 -1.14
C GLN A 16 10.23 -18.12 -0.24
N ARG A 17 10.46 -18.90 0.85
CA ARG A 17 9.38 -19.26 1.79
C ARG A 17 8.69 -18.06 2.45
N ARG A 18 9.34 -16.90 2.51
CA ARG A 18 8.74 -15.68 3.05
C ARG A 18 7.63 -15.09 2.16
N GLU A 19 7.55 -15.54 0.92
CA GLU A 19 6.45 -15.24 0.00
C GLU A 19 5.25 -16.19 0.17
N HIS A 20 5.39 -17.28 0.95
CA HIS A 20 4.32 -18.23 1.20
C HIS A 20 3.36 -17.72 2.29
N PHE A 21 2.09 -18.02 2.12
CA PHE A 21 1.07 -17.83 3.15
C PHE A 21 1.11 -18.97 4.17
N PHE A 22 0.38 -18.81 5.28
CA PHE A 22 0.21 -19.93 6.20
C PHE A 22 -0.63 -21.03 5.54
N ALA A 23 -0.10 -22.23 5.48
CA ALA A 23 -0.81 -23.40 4.91
C ALA A 23 -1.98 -23.86 5.81
N SER A 24 -1.96 -23.52 7.10
CA SER A 24 -2.98 -23.87 8.09
C SER A 24 -3.07 -22.81 9.17
N ARG A 25 -4.14 -22.87 9.96
CA ARG A 25 -4.40 -21.93 11.06
C ARG A 25 -3.24 -21.88 12.06
N PRO A 26 -2.65 -20.69 12.30
CA PRO A 26 -1.64 -20.50 13.34
C PRO A 26 -2.17 -20.75 14.74
N GLY A 27 -1.30 -21.22 15.64
CA GLY A 27 -1.68 -21.49 17.03
C GLY A 27 -1.93 -20.21 17.86
N ASN A 28 -1.26 -19.09 17.54
CA ASN A 28 -1.53 -17.81 18.19
C ASN A 28 -2.77 -17.15 17.55
N PRO A 29 -3.87 -16.92 18.31
CA PRO A 29 -5.12 -16.36 17.77
C PRO A 29 -4.97 -14.94 17.19
N GLU A 30 -3.98 -14.17 17.63
CA GLU A 30 -3.69 -12.81 17.14
C GLU A 30 -2.73 -12.79 15.94
N MET A 31 -2.21 -13.95 15.55
CA MET A 31 -1.41 -14.08 14.34
C MET A 31 -2.27 -13.83 13.11
N ARG A 32 -1.74 -13.07 12.19
CA ARG A 32 -2.38 -12.77 10.90
C ARG A 32 -1.47 -13.05 9.74
N ASP A 33 -2.08 -13.36 8.63
CA ASP A 33 -1.49 -13.39 7.31
C ASP A 33 -2.19 -12.38 6.43
N SER A 34 -1.47 -11.60 5.64
CA SER A 34 -2.11 -10.60 4.82
C SER A 34 -1.32 -10.29 3.56
N ALA A 35 -2.06 -9.94 2.51
CA ALA A 35 -1.55 -9.34 1.29
C ALA A 35 -2.35 -8.10 0.95
N SER A 36 -1.68 -7.07 0.45
CA SER A 36 -2.32 -5.86 -0.05
C SER A 36 -1.55 -5.33 -1.25
N MET A 37 -2.28 -4.68 -2.17
CA MET A 37 -1.70 -3.95 -3.30
C MET A 37 -2.34 -2.59 -3.46
N TRP A 38 -1.54 -1.63 -3.91
CA TRP A 38 -1.89 -0.29 -4.39
C TRP A 38 -1.43 -0.22 -5.84
N ILE A 39 -2.35 0.10 -6.78
CA ILE A 39 -2.12 -0.01 -8.22
C ILE A 39 -2.57 1.29 -8.89
N PHE A 40 -1.75 1.81 -9.79
CA PHE A 40 -1.97 3.09 -10.47
C PHE A 40 -1.61 2.95 -11.94
N ASP A 41 -2.50 3.36 -12.83
CA ASP A 41 -2.26 3.30 -14.26
C ASP A 41 -1.30 4.41 -14.73
N ASP A 42 -0.63 4.16 -15.86
CA ASP A 42 0.37 5.08 -16.44
C ASP A 42 -0.22 6.37 -17.04
N ARG A 43 -1.56 6.50 -17.08
CA ARG A 43 -2.26 7.67 -17.63
C ARG A 43 -2.88 8.55 -16.56
N GLY A 44 -2.90 8.10 -15.30
CA GLY A 44 -3.54 8.82 -14.21
C GLY A 44 -5.07 8.84 -14.31
N GLU A 45 -5.67 7.81 -14.90
CA GLU A 45 -7.12 7.68 -15.06
C GLU A 45 -7.74 6.73 -14.05
N ILE A 46 -6.99 5.69 -13.64
CA ILE A 46 -7.44 4.60 -12.79
C ILE A 46 -6.47 4.44 -11.63
N ALA A 47 -7.03 4.31 -10.44
CA ALA A 47 -6.30 3.90 -9.24
C ALA A 47 -7.07 2.77 -8.53
N ILE A 48 -6.35 1.80 -8.02
CA ILE A 48 -6.81 0.89 -6.97
C ILE A 48 -6.01 1.27 -5.73
N PRO A 49 -6.41 2.33 -4.99
CA PRO A 49 -5.62 2.87 -3.88
C PRO A 49 -5.46 1.88 -2.73
N ARG A 50 -6.22 0.81 -2.74
CA ARG A 50 -5.99 -0.38 -1.93
C ARG A 50 -6.88 -1.53 -2.37
N VAL A 51 -6.30 -2.72 -2.49
CA VAL A 51 -6.98 -4.01 -2.36
C VAL A 51 -6.19 -4.85 -1.37
N GLY A 52 -6.86 -5.51 -0.42
CA GLY A 52 -6.15 -6.29 0.59
C GLY A 52 -7.03 -7.31 1.29
N ILE A 53 -6.40 -8.39 1.77
CA ILE A 53 -6.99 -9.42 2.61
C ILE A 53 -6.21 -9.48 3.92
N GLU A 54 -6.94 -9.57 5.04
CA GLU A 54 -6.40 -9.93 6.36
C GLU A 54 -7.02 -11.24 6.84
N ALA A 55 -6.19 -12.28 6.98
CA ALA A 55 -6.53 -13.56 7.57
C ALA A 55 -6.06 -13.60 9.02
N LEU A 56 -7.00 -13.53 9.97
CA LEU A 56 -6.69 -13.56 11.40
C LEU A 56 -6.93 -14.95 11.97
N ALA A 57 -5.96 -15.52 12.68
CA ALA A 57 -6.02 -16.90 13.16
C ALA A 57 -7.26 -17.22 14.00
N LYS A 58 -7.78 -16.27 14.80
CA LYS A 58 -9.02 -16.46 15.55
C LYS A 58 -10.27 -16.62 14.69
N ASN A 59 -10.23 -16.12 13.43
CA ASN A 59 -11.34 -16.18 12.46
C ASN A 59 -10.90 -16.87 11.16
N TRP A 60 -10.23 -18.01 11.25
CA TRP A 60 -9.51 -18.63 10.12
C TRP A 60 -10.41 -19.12 8.98
N ASP A 61 -11.65 -19.42 9.25
CA ASP A 61 -12.63 -19.88 8.25
C ASP A 61 -13.20 -18.72 7.42
N THR A 62 -12.95 -17.49 7.86
CA THR A 62 -13.36 -16.26 7.17
C THR A 62 -12.23 -15.24 7.22
N HIS A 63 -12.05 -14.48 6.15
CA HIS A 63 -11.07 -13.41 6.10
C HIS A 63 -11.73 -12.08 5.77
N ASP A 64 -11.18 -11.01 6.36
CA ASP A 64 -11.61 -9.65 6.04
C ASP A 64 -10.93 -9.19 4.78
N PHE A 65 -11.67 -8.51 3.89
CA PHE A 65 -11.08 -7.84 2.75
C PHE A 65 -11.52 -6.38 2.66
N GLN A 66 -10.67 -5.60 2.04
CA GLN A 66 -10.91 -4.18 1.76
C GLN A 66 -10.52 -3.87 0.33
N LEU A 67 -11.36 -3.08 -0.32
CA LEU A 67 -11.15 -2.58 -1.67
C LEU A 67 -11.50 -1.11 -1.76
N ASN A 68 -10.66 -0.33 -2.42
CA ASN A 68 -10.96 0.97 -2.98
C ASN A 68 -10.52 1.00 -4.45
N VAL A 69 -11.39 1.44 -5.34
CA VAL A 69 -11.09 1.78 -6.73
C VAL A 69 -11.55 3.21 -6.95
N ALA A 70 -10.71 4.03 -7.54
CA ALA A 70 -11.01 5.43 -7.82
C ALA A 70 -10.62 5.79 -9.25
N PHE A 71 -11.44 6.62 -9.88
CA PHE A 71 -11.19 7.15 -11.22
C PHE A 71 -10.91 8.65 -11.15
N ALA A 72 -10.15 9.15 -12.11
CA ALA A 72 -9.82 10.59 -12.18
C ALA A 72 -11.05 11.48 -12.35
N ASP A 73 -12.19 10.93 -12.82
CA ASP A 73 -13.48 11.64 -12.92
C ASP A 73 -14.22 11.75 -11.58
N GLY A 74 -13.66 11.21 -10.50
CA GLY A 74 -14.21 11.28 -9.14
C GLY A 74 -15.11 10.11 -8.76
N ARG A 75 -15.40 9.17 -9.65
CA ARG A 75 -16.12 7.94 -9.29
C ARG A 75 -15.26 7.05 -8.40
N VAL A 76 -15.89 6.41 -7.43
CA VAL A 76 -15.25 5.52 -6.47
C VAL A 76 -16.08 4.26 -6.25
N TRP A 77 -15.43 3.10 -6.21
CA TRP A 77 -16.01 1.83 -5.75
C TRP A 77 -15.30 1.36 -4.51
N ARG A 78 -16.07 0.91 -3.53
CA ARG A 78 -15.53 0.46 -2.24
C ARG A 78 -16.20 -0.83 -1.79
N ALA A 79 -15.41 -1.71 -1.19
CA ALA A 79 -15.92 -2.84 -0.43
C ALA A 79 -15.08 -3.03 0.84
N ARG A 80 -15.77 -3.37 1.93
CA ARG A 80 -15.17 -3.84 3.16
C ARG A 80 -16.09 -4.89 3.74
N GLU A 81 -15.72 -6.12 3.59
CA GLU A 81 -16.57 -7.26 3.91
C GLU A 81 -15.72 -8.40 4.45
N THR A 82 -16.38 -9.38 5.03
CA THR A 82 -15.79 -10.65 5.44
C THR A 82 -16.31 -11.73 4.50
N GLY A 83 -15.43 -12.57 3.99
CA GLY A 83 -15.79 -13.68 3.10
C GLY A 83 -15.25 -15.01 3.61
N SER A 84 -15.75 -16.11 3.09
CA SER A 84 -15.22 -17.45 3.38
C SER A 84 -13.79 -17.58 2.86
N SER A 85 -12.90 -18.13 3.67
CA SER A 85 -11.52 -18.42 3.27
C SER A 85 -11.46 -19.46 2.14
N ARG A 86 -10.40 -19.35 1.32
CA ARG A 86 -10.09 -20.35 0.29
C ARG A 86 -8.84 -21.13 0.69
N SER A 87 -8.64 -22.29 0.03
CA SER A 87 -7.40 -23.03 0.20
C SER A 87 -6.19 -22.15 -0.10
N PRO A 88 -5.19 -22.09 0.77
CA PRO A 88 -3.97 -21.36 0.50
C PRO A 88 -3.04 -22.08 -0.50
N LEU A 89 -3.34 -23.36 -0.81
CA LEU A 89 -2.51 -24.18 -1.68
C LEU A 89 -2.82 -23.93 -3.14
N ASP A 90 -1.78 -23.75 -3.95
CA ASP A 90 -1.84 -23.74 -5.40
C ASP A 90 -1.90 -25.19 -5.99
N LEU A 91 -1.82 -25.31 -7.32
CA LEU A 91 -1.87 -26.59 -8.00
C LEU A 91 -0.67 -27.50 -7.70
N ASP A 92 0.44 -26.92 -7.28
CA ASP A 92 1.67 -27.63 -6.90
C ASP A 92 1.70 -27.99 -5.41
N GLY A 93 0.63 -27.65 -4.66
CA GLY A 93 0.53 -27.87 -3.24
C GLY A 93 1.33 -26.88 -2.38
N LEU A 94 1.77 -25.75 -2.95
CA LEU A 94 2.49 -24.70 -2.24
C LEU A 94 1.51 -23.61 -1.74
N PRO A 95 1.74 -23.04 -0.54
CA PRO A 95 0.84 -22.04 0.04
C PRO A 95 1.08 -20.66 -0.57
N ARG A 96 0.66 -20.48 -1.81
CA ARG A 96 0.86 -19.28 -2.64
C ARG A 96 -0.42 -18.51 -2.93
N VAL A 97 -1.55 -18.91 -2.36
CA VAL A 97 -2.87 -18.29 -2.58
C VAL A 97 -3.40 -17.71 -1.29
N LEU A 98 -3.89 -16.49 -1.33
CA LEU A 98 -4.70 -15.90 -0.28
C LEU A 98 -6.00 -15.39 -0.89
N GLY A 99 -7.11 -16.06 -0.61
CA GLY A 99 -8.40 -15.75 -1.21
C GLY A 99 -9.54 -15.72 -0.20
N THR A 100 -10.47 -14.79 -0.41
CA THR A 100 -11.71 -14.69 0.35
C THR A 100 -12.79 -13.96 -0.45
N GLY A 101 -14.01 -14.48 -0.42
CA GLY A 101 -15.12 -13.87 -1.15
C GLY A 101 -14.74 -13.57 -2.62
N PRO A 102 -14.84 -12.32 -3.07
CA PRO A 102 -14.53 -11.92 -4.44
C PRO A 102 -13.04 -11.66 -4.72
N VAL A 103 -12.17 -11.66 -3.71
CA VAL A 103 -10.76 -11.27 -3.82
C VAL A 103 -9.84 -12.49 -3.78
N GLU A 104 -8.84 -12.54 -4.65
CA GLU A 104 -7.76 -13.52 -4.60
C GLU A 104 -6.42 -12.87 -4.93
N PHE A 105 -5.42 -13.12 -4.10
CA PHE A 105 -4.00 -12.89 -4.35
C PHE A 105 -3.29 -14.21 -4.64
N ARG A 106 -2.37 -14.19 -5.58
CA ARG A 106 -1.53 -15.34 -5.91
C ARG A 106 -0.09 -14.92 -6.11
N CYS A 107 0.82 -15.53 -5.35
CA CYS A 107 2.24 -15.49 -5.64
C CYS A 107 2.52 -16.47 -6.78
N VAL A 108 2.69 -15.96 -8.01
CA VAL A 108 2.98 -16.77 -9.19
C VAL A 108 4.42 -17.26 -9.14
N GLU A 109 5.34 -16.33 -8.87
CA GLU A 109 6.76 -16.60 -8.68
C GLU A 109 7.30 -15.71 -7.57
N PRO A 110 7.90 -16.29 -6.50
CA PRO A 110 8.41 -15.53 -5.36
C PRO A 110 9.33 -14.39 -5.77
N TYR A 111 9.03 -13.18 -5.28
CA TYR A 111 9.73 -11.92 -5.55
C TYR A 111 9.75 -11.47 -7.02
N GLN A 112 9.09 -12.18 -7.94
CA GLN A 112 9.07 -11.87 -9.36
C GLN A 112 7.69 -11.50 -9.86
N ALA A 113 6.66 -12.32 -9.57
CA ALA A 113 5.35 -12.15 -10.17
C ALA A 113 4.21 -12.50 -9.20
N TRP A 114 3.20 -11.66 -9.22
CA TRP A 114 1.96 -11.82 -8.46
C TRP A 114 0.75 -11.50 -9.33
N THR A 115 -0.39 -12.08 -8.98
CA THR A 115 -1.67 -11.63 -9.51
C THR A 115 -2.62 -11.24 -8.39
N VAL A 116 -3.53 -10.31 -8.70
CA VAL A 116 -4.68 -10.01 -7.86
C VAL A 116 -5.93 -9.89 -8.71
N THR A 117 -7.03 -10.49 -8.23
CA THR A 117 -8.33 -10.45 -8.88
C THR A 117 -9.42 -10.01 -7.91
N TYR A 118 -10.41 -9.34 -8.44
CA TYR A 118 -11.68 -9.05 -7.79
C TYR A 118 -12.82 -9.36 -8.75
N ASN A 119 -13.86 -10.03 -8.26
CA ASN A 119 -15.03 -10.33 -9.05
C ASN A 119 -16.27 -10.36 -8.14
N GLY A 120 -16.91 -9.18 -7.96
CA GLY A 120 -18.01 -9.03 -7.01
C GLY A 120 -18.78 -7.74 -7.16
N GLU A 121 -19.56 -7.43 -6.15
CA GLU A 121 -20.25 -6.15 -6.03
C GLU A 121 -19.53 -5.24 -5.04
N ALA A 122 -19.52 -3.95 -5.32
CA ALA A 122 -18.96 -2.93 -4.46
C ALA A 122 -19.92 -1.73 -4.37
N ASP A 123 -19.73 -0.89 -3.37
CA ASP A 123 -20.47 0.35 -3.20
C ASP A 123 -19.90 1.43 -4.11
N ALA A 124 -20.65 1.78 -5.15
CA ALA A 124 -20.33 2.87 -6.07
C ALA A 124 -20.79 4.21 -5.47
N THR A 125 -19.87 5.16 -5.37
CA THR A 125 -20.04 6.50 -4.80
C THR A 125 -19.12 7.50 -5.49
N THR A 126 -18.92 8.69 -4.92
CA THR A 126 -17.96 9.68 -5.42
C THR A 126 -16.97 10.13 -4.34
N ALA A 127 -15.82 10.64 -4.77
CA ALA A 127 -14.84 11.23 -3.86
C ALA A 127 -15.44 12.41 -3.06
N GLY A 128 -16.30 13.21 -3.70
CA GLY A 128 -17.02 14.31 -3.05
C GLY A 128 -17.98 13.84 -1.95
N ASP A 129 -18.70 12.73 -2.18
CA ASP A 129 -19.59 12.16 -1.17
C ASP A 129 -18.81 11.60 0.03
N LEU A 130 -17.67 10.95 -0.23
CA LEU A 130 -16.80 10.47 0.83
C LEU A 130 -16.28 11.61 1.72
N ILE A 131 -15.84 12.72 1.11
CA ILE A 131 -15.39 13.92 1.82
C ILE A 131 -16.52 14.54 2.63
N ALA A 132 -17.71 14.68 2.02
CA ALA A 132 -18.89 15.22 2.69
C ALA A 132 -19.46 14.28 3.77
N GLY A 133 -18.99 13.03 3.84
CA GLY A 133 -19.51 12.01 4.76
C GLY A 133 -20.92 11.56 4.40
N ARG A 134 -21.33 11.69 3.13
CA ARG A 134 -22.60 11.16 2.65
C ARG A 134 -22.49 9.65 2.47
N ALA A 135 -23.52 8.94 2.91
CA ALA A 135 -23.59 7.48 2.81
C ALA A 135 -24.25 7.00 1.50
N ASP A 136 -24.53 7.92 0.58
CA ASP A 136 -25.18 7.59 -0.69
C ASP A 136 -24.27 6.73 -1.55
N SER A 137 -24.63 5.45 -1.65
CA SER A 137 -23.94 4.47 -2.49
C SER A 137 -24.97 3.53 -3.11
N ARG A 138 -24.64 3.00 -4.28
CA ARG A 138 -25.39 1.88 -4.87
C ARG A 138 -24.49 0.68 -5.01
N ARG A 139 -25.00 -0.51 -4.76
CA ARG A 139 -24.28 -1.76 -5.08
C ARG A 139 -24.17 -1.87 -6.61
N ALA A 140 -22.96 -2.10 -7.09
CA ALA A 140 -22.66 -2.22 -8.50
C ALA A 140 -21.57 -3.28 -8.75
N ARG A 141 -21.69 -3.95 -9.90
CA ARG A 141 -20.71 -4.93 -10.33
C ARG A 141 -19.36 -4.27 -10.56
N LEU A 142 -18.33 -4.88 -10.04
CA LEU A 142 -16.94 -4.52 -10.27
C LEU A 142 -16.14 -5.81 -10.51
N GLU A 143 -15.27 -5.77 -11.50
CA GLU A 143 -14.35 -6.86 -11.78
C GLU A 143 -13.01 -6.29 -12.20
N PHE A 144 -11.92 -6.88 -11.74
CA PHE A 144 -10.58 -6.59 -12.26
C PHE A 144 -9.66 -7.80 -12.14
N HIS A 145 -8.70 -7.83 -13.04
CA HIS A 145 -7.55 -8.72 -13.01
C HIS A 145 -6.28 -7.93 -13.26
N VAL A 146 -5.27 -8.12 -12.41
CA VAL A 146 -3.98 -7.43 -12.51
C VAL A 146 -2.84 -8.44 -12.38
N GLU A 147 -1.91 -8.37 -13.30
CA GLU A 147 -0.65 -9.10 -13.31
C GLU A 147 0.48 -8.11 -12.94
N ALA A 148 1.19 -8.41 -11.87
CA ALA A 148 2.25 -7.59 -11.31
C ALA A 148 3.60 -8.28 -11.48
N THR A 149 4.57 -7.56 -12.06
CA THR A 149 5.97 -7.98 -12.18
C THR A 149 6.83 -7.08 -11.32
N MET A 150 7.56 -7.66 -10.37
CA MET A 150 8.42 -6.91 -9.44
C MET A 150 9.57 -6.28 -10.21
N THR A 151 9.91 -5.04 -9.86
CA THR A 151 10.94 -4.26 -10.57
C THR A 151 11.94 -3.61 -9.62
N VAL A 152 11.68 -3.66 -8.32
CA VAL A 152 12.52 -3.07 -7.28
C VAL A 152 12.81 -4.13 -6.23
N PRO A 153 14.01 -4.20 -5.64
CA PRO A 153 14.29 -5.10 -4.52
C PRO A 153 13.28 -4.92 -3.38
N PRO A 154 12.96 -5.97 -2.62
CA PRO A 154 12.04 -5.86 -1.50
C PRO A 154 12.62 -5.01 -0.38
N TRP A 155 11.76 -4.26 0.28
CA TRP A 155 12.04 -3.55 1.51
C TRP A 155 11.39 -4.28 2.68
N GLU A 156 12.19 -4.71 3.62
CA GLU A 156 11.73 -5.17 4.92
C GLU A 156 11.80 -4.00 5.90
N GLN A 157 10.66 -3.64 6.46
CA GLN A 157 10.54 -2.48 7.33
C GLN A 157 11.43 -2.59 8.59
N GLY A 158 12.16 -1.52 8.92
CA GLY A 158 13.10 -1.47 10.03
C GLY A 158 14.47 -2.08 9.72
N THR A 159 14.80 -2.32 8.43
CA THR A 159 16.06 -3.00 8.07
C THR A 159 17.05 -2.14 7.29
N LEU A 160 16.60 -0.98 6.79
CA LEU A 160 17.46 -0.15 5.93
C LEU A 160 18.50 0.67 6.72
N SER A 161 18.22 1.01 7.99
CA SER A 161 19.15 1.75 8.84
C SER A 161 19.05 1.32 10.30
N ASP A 162 20.13 1.50 11.05
CA ASP A 162 20.16 1.22 12.50
C ASP A 162 19.21 2.17 13.24
N GLU A 163 19.14 3.44 12.80
CA GLU A 163 18.22 4.44 13.36
C GLU A 163 16.75 4.01 13.25
N ALA A 164 16.32 3.57 12.06
CA ALA A 164 14.94 3.09 11.85
C ALA A 164 14.64 1.83 12.69
N ARG A 165 15.62 0.94 12.83
CA ARG A 165 15.50 -0.23 13.69
C ARG A 165 15.32 0.17 15.15
N ASP A 166 16.14 1.09 15.65
CA ASP A 166 16.09 1.57 17.03
C ASP A 166 14.75 2.29 17.31
N GLN A 167 14.25 3.07 16.35
CA GLN A 167 12.93 3.73 16.46
C GLN A 167 11.79 2.71 16.58
N LEU A 168 11.84 1.60 15.85
CA LEU A 168 10.83 0.54 15.94
C LEU A 168 10.93 -0.25 17.27
N GLU A 169 12.14 -0.61 17.69
CA GLU A 169 12.36 -1.48 18.83
C GLU A 169 12.19 -0.76 20.17
N ASN A 170 12.71 0.46 20.28
CA ASN A 170 12.84 1.17 21.56
C ASN A 170 11.68 2.09 21.89
N THR A 171 10.83 2.44 20.93
CA THR A 171 9.75 3.41 21.13
C THR A 171 8.35 2.79 21.27
N GLY A 172 8.23 1.46 21.18
CA GLY A 172 6.94 0.75 21.14
C GLY A 172 6.20 0.92 19.81
N GLN A 173 6.77 1.65 18.85
CA GLN A 173 6.17 1.86 17.54
C GLN A 173 6.15 0.58 16.69
N GLY A 174 7.04 -0.37 16.97
CA GLY A 174 7.04 -1.68 16.35
C GLY A 174 5.73 -2.46 16.53
N ASP A 175 5.04 -2.28 17.66
CA ASP A 175 3.74 -2.93 17.89
C ASP A 175 2.65 -2.36 16.98
N LEU A 176 2.70 -1.06 16.67
CA LEU A 176 1.78 -0.38 15.77
C LEU A 176 2.01 -0.79 14.31
N MET A 177 3.27 -0.92 13.92
CA MET A 177 3.64 -1.40 12.59
C MET A 177 3.37 -2.89 12.42
N GLY A 178 3.36 -3.64 13.52
CA GLY A 178 3.20 -5.08 13.59
C GLY A 178 4.52 -5.79 13.79
N ARG A 179 4.52 -6.73 14.73
CA ARG A 179 5.66 -7.63 14.95
C ARG A 179 5.57 -8.80 13.99
N GLY A 180 6.68 -9.15 13.39
CA GLY A 180 6.79 -10.24 12.44
C GLY A 180 7.31 -9.77 11.08
N GLU A 181 7.09 -10.60 10.08
CA GLU A 181 7.55 -10.34 8.72
C GLU A 181 6.65 -9.33 8.03
N ARG A 182 7.23 -8.26 7.50
CA ARG A 182 6.57 -7.31 6.61
C ARG A 182 7.50 -6.97 5.47
N ILE A 183 7.11 -7.36 4.27
CA ILE A 183 7.85 -7.14 3.04
C ILE A 183 7.01 -6.22 2.15
N GLU A 184 7.62 -5.14 1.69
CA GLU A 184 7.09 -4.23 0.69
C GLU A 184 7.92 -4.35 -0.59
N GLN A 185 7.26 -4.34 -1.76
CA GLN A 185 7.98 -4.40 -3.03
C GLN A 185 7.20 -3.68 -4.12
N LEU A 186 7.90 -2.85 -4.88
CA LEU A 186 7.34 -2.10 -6.00
C LEU A 186 7.36 -2.95 -7.28
N PHE A 187 6.34 -2.71 -8.14
CA PHE A 187 6.14 -3.47 -9.35
C PHE A 187 5.63 -2.62 -10.52
N ARG A 188 5.80 -3.15 -11.72
CA ARG A 188 5.06 -2.77 -12.93
C ARG A 188 3.92 -3.75 -13.14
N CYS A 189 2.84 -3.31 -13.75
CA CYS A 189 1.69 -4.19 -13.98
C CYS A 189 0.98 -3.93 -15.30
N SER A 190 0.19 -4.93 -15.69
CA SER A 190 -0.86 -4.82 -16.68
C SER A 190 -2.15 -5.42 -16.14
N GLY A 191 -3.28 -4.93 -16.60
CA GLY A 191 -4.55 -5.42 -16.11
C GLY A 191 -5.76 -4.92 -16.89
N SER A 192 -6.92 -5.37 -16.43
CA SER A 192 -8.22 -4.91 -16.90
C SER A 192 -9.13 -4.65 -15.72
N ILE A 193 -10.02 -3.68 -15.87
CA ILE A 193 -11.07 -3.36 -14.91
C ILE A 193 -12.39 -3.15 -15.64
N THR A 194 -13.45 -3.74 -15.12
CA THR A 194 -14.83 -3.54 -15.58
C THR A 194 -15.64 -2.93 -14.47
N ALA A 195 -16.13 -1.71 -14.70
CA ALA A 195 -17.00 -0.97 -13.79
C ALA A 195 -18.15 -0.36 -14.59
N ASP A 196 -19.37 -0.42 -14.06
CA ASP A 196 -20.59 0.03 -14.77
C ASP A 196 -20.76 -0.58 -16.18
N GLY A 197 -20.26 -1.80 -16.40
CA GLY A 197 -20.33 -2.47 -17.70
C GLY A 197 -19.27 -2.02 -18.72
N GLU A 198 -18.43 -1.05 -18.39
CA GLU A 198 -17.32 -0.59 -19.22
C GLU A 198 -16.03 -1.31 -18.82
N THR A 199 -15.38 -1.98 -19.77
CA THR A 199 -14.08 -2.63 -19.57
C THR A 199 -12.97 -1.73 -20.11
N ARG A 200 -11.95 -1.49 -19.27
CA ARG A 200 -10.72 -0.77 -19.62
C ARG A 200 -9.52 -1.64 -19.34
N THR A 201 -8.57 -1.67 -20.26
CA THR A 201 -7.24 -2.25 -20.04
C THR A 201 -6.24 -1.14 -19.69
N PHE A 202 -5.25 -1.47 -18.88
CA PHE A 202 -4.23 -0.50 -18.48
C PHE A 202 -2.88 -1.18 -18.26
N THR A 203 -1.83 -0.39 -18.35
CA THR A 203 -0.51 -0.66 -17.76
C THR A 203 -0.28 0.32 -16.64
N GLY A 204 0.58 -0.03 -15.71
CA GLY A 204 0.81 0.82 -14.55
C GLY A 204 1.93 0.32 -13.66
N SER A 205 1.92 0.85 -12.45
CA SER A 205 2.84 0.49 -11.38
C SER A 205 2.12 0.41 -10.05
N GLY A 206 2.80 -0.10 -9.05
CA GLY A 206 2.23 -0.17 -7.71
C GLY A 206 3.18 -0.66 -6.64
N LEU A 207 2.60 -0.81 -5.46
CA LEU A 207 3.25 -1.38 -4.29
C LEU A 207 2.46 -2.59 -3.83
N ARG A 208 3.14 -3.66 -3.47
CA ARG A 208 2.57 -4.78 -2.72
C ARG A 208 3.15 -4.87 -1.33
N ILE A 209 2.35 -5.35 -0.40
CA ILE A 209 2.78 -5.79 0.92
C ILE A 209 2.37 -7.23 1.14
N LYS A 210 3.30 -8.01 1.70
CA LYS A 210 3.00 -9.28 2.35
C LYS A 210 3.41 -9.19 3.81
N ARG A 211 2.54 -9.63 4.73
CA ARG A 211 2.81 -9.57 6.17
C ARG A 211 2.35 -10.85 6.86
N GLN A 212 3.19 -11.34 7.77
CA GLN A 212 2.86 -12.39 8.73
C GLN A 212 3.31 -11.95 10.12
N GLY A 213 2.38 -11.87 11.08
CA GLY A 213 2.70 -11.42 12.43
C GLY A 213 1.50 -10.96 13.24
N THR A 214 1.77 -10.33 14.37
CA THR A 214 0.77 -9.71 15.23
C THR A 214 0.80 -8.19 15.05
N ARG A 215 -0.31 -7.50 15.27
CA ARG A 215 -0.40 -6.04 15.16
C ARG A 215 -1.35 -5.48 16.19
N GLN A 216 -0.92 -4.43 16.89
CA GLN A 216 -1.78 -3.62 17.74
C GLN A 216 -2.03 -2.27 17.05
N LEU A 217 -3.30 -1.91 16.90
CA LEU A 217 -3.68 -0.64 16.28
C LEU A 217 -4.06 0.44 17.31
N SER A 218 -4.19 0.03 18.59
CA SER A 218 -4.45 0.97 19.68
C SER A 218 -3.28 1.93 19.86
N GLY A 219 -3.58 3.24 19.93
CA GLY A 219 -2.54 4.26 20.05
C GLY A 219 -1.91 4.71 18.73
N PHE A 220 -2.33 4.19 17.60
CA PHE A 220 -1.94 4.70 16.29
C PHE A 220 -2.51 6.11 16.10
N TRP A 221 -1.64 7.07 15.73
CA TRP A 221 -2.01 8.50 15.70
C TRP A 221 -1.89 9.14 14.30
N GLY A 222 -1.34 8.43 13.34
CA GLY A 222 -1.19 8.91 11.97
C GLY A 222 0.09 8.45 11.31
N HIS A 223 0.14 8.61 9.99
CA HIS A 223 1.32 8.36 9.16
C HIS A 223 1.24 9.11 7.85
N ALA A 224 2.37 9.21 7.15
CA ALA A 224 2.47 9.48 5.72
C ALA A 224 3.31 8.38 5.08
N TRP A 225 2.84 7.86 3.96
CA TRP A 225 3.44 6.76 3.23
C TRP A 225 3.24 6.97 1.74
N GLN A 226 4.33 7.08 1.00
CA GLN A 226 4.34 7.32 -0.44
C GLN A 226 5.33 6.40 -1.13
N SER A 227 5.03 6.03 -2.36
CA SER A 227 5.96 5.33 -3.24
C SER A 227 5.57 5.50 -4.69
N ALA A 228 6.56 5.42 -5.58
CA ALA A 228 6.35 5.38 -7.03
C ALA A 228 7.50 4.67 -7.73
N VAL A 229 7.18 4.11 -8.91
CA VAL A 229 8.15 3.63 -9.91
C VAL A 229 8.03 4.53 -11.14
N PHE A 230 9.16 4.96 -11.65
CA PHE A 230 9.26 5.81 -12.84
C PHE A 230 9.59 4.98 -14.09
N PRO A 231 9.36 5.50 -15.31
CA PRO A 231 9.64 4.80 -16.56
C PRO A 231 11.10 4.35 -16.73
N SER A 232 12.06 5.10 -16.17
CA SER A 232 13.49 4.72 -16.14
C SER A 232 13.80 3.50 -15.28
N GLY A 233 12.85 3.04 -14.44
CA GLY A 233 13.08 2.04 -13.40
C GLY A 233 13.50 2.64 -12.06
N ARG A 234 13.79 3.95 -11.98
CA ARG A 234 13.99 4.62 -10.69
C ARG A 234 12.74 4.51 -9.83
N ALA A 235 12.92 4.51 -8.52
CA ALA A 235 11.81 4.43 -7.59
C ALA A 235 12.15 5.11 -6.25
N PHE A 236 11.13 5.43 -5.49
CA PHE A 236 11.25 5.78 -4.09
C PHE A 236 10.11 5.17 -3.28
N GLY A 237 10.34 5.04 -1.99
CA GLY A 237 9.32 4.71 -1.02
C GLY A 237 9.73 5.17 0.37
N TYR A 238 8.77 5.57 1.18
CA TYR A 238 8.97 5.87 2.60
C TYR A 238 7.70 5.67 3.39
N ILE A 239 7.84 5.45 4.68
CA ILE A 239 6.79 5.59 5.68
C ILE A 239 7.34 6.37 6.87
N ALA A 240 6.57 7.34 7.35
CA ALA A 240 6.91 8.13 8.50
C ALA A 240 5.68 8.38 9.40
N TYR A 241 5.92 8.49 10.71
CA TYR A 241 4.91 8.92 11.66
C TYR A 241 5.07 10.42 11.96
N PRO A 242 3.98 11.17 12.13
CA PRO A 242 4.10 12.56 12.47
C PRO A 242 4.64 12.73 13.92
N PRO A 243 5.53 13.70 14.16
CA PRO A 243 5.98 13.99 15.51
C PRO A 243 4.82 14.48 16.39
N ARG A 244 4.75 14.00 17.63
CA ARG A 244 3.75 14.39 18.63
C ARG A 244 4.13 15.64 19.40
N SER A 245 5.45 15.92 19.46
CA SER A 245 6.03 17.12 20.05
C SER A 245 7.30 17.54 19.29
N SER A 246 7.90 18.67 19.62
CA SER A 246 9.16 19.14 19.02
C SER A 246 10.35 18.21 19.29
N ASP A 247 10.30 17.47 20.40
CA ASP A 247 11.38 16.62 20.86
C ASP A 247 11.13 15.12 20.53
N ASP A 248 10.03 14.84 19.80
CA ASP A 248 9.68 13.49 19.37
C ASP A 248 10.45 13.15 18.10
N ASP A 249 11.11 12.00 18.10
CA ASP A 249 11.80 11.42 16.92
C ASP A 249 11.08 10.14 16.50
N PRO A 250 9.93 10.27 15.79
CA PRO A 250 9.13 9.13 15.40
C PRO A 250 9.76 8.36 14.25
N TYR A 251 9.33 7.13 14.08
CA TYR A 251 9.75 6.28 12.98
C TYR A 251 9.65 6.98 11.63
N ASN A 252 10.77 6.93 10.89
CA ASN A 252 10.93 7.54 9.58
C ASN A 252 11.95 6.73 8.76
N GLU A 253 11.46 5.89 7.87
CA GLU A 253 12.31 5.04 7.04
C GLU A 253 11.82 5.08 5.61
N GLY A 254 12.76 5.04 4.67
CA GLY A 254 12.48 4.99 3.26
C GLY A 254 13.71 4.60 2.45
N PHE A 255 13.54 4.64 1.16
CA PHE A 255 14.60 4.35 0.20
C PHE A 255 14.46 5.17 -1.08
N VAL A 256 15.58 5.30 -1.74
CA VAL A 256 15.71 5.69 -3.15
C VAL A 256 16.30 4.51 -3.91
N PHE A 257 15.82 4.27 -5.12
CA PHE A 257 16.34 3.26 -6.03
C PHE A 257 16.64 3.90 -7.38
N ASP A 258 17.88 3.80 -7.83
CA ASP A 258 18.34 4.49 -9.05
C ASP A 258 18.06 3.70 -10.35
N GLY A 259 17.35 2.55 -10.25
CA GLY A 259 16.99 1.68 -11.39
C GLY A 259 17.86 0.44 -11.51
N ASP A 260 18.94 0.36 -10.75
CA ASP A 260 19.81 -0.82 -10.63
C ASP A 260 20.43 -0.93 -9.22
N GLY A 261 21.07 -2.05 -8.94
CA GLY A 261 21.73 -2.29 -7.65
C GLY A 261 20.79 -2.51 -6.48
N ALA A 262 21.13 -1.96 -5.31
CA ALA A 262 20.41 -2.10 -4.05
C ALA A 262 19.57 -0.84 -3.74
N LEU A 263 18.64 -0.97 -2.82
CA LEU A 263 17.94 0.17 -2.22
C LEU A 263 18.95 1.06 -1.47
N ILE A 264 18.88 2.37 -1.71
CA ILE A 264 19.67 3.36 -0.97
C ILE A 264 18.81 3.84 0.18
N PRO A 265 19.19 3.56 1.44
CA PRO A 265 18.42 3.99 2.59
C PRO A 265 18.22 5.52 2.61
N ALA A 266 17.01 5.95 2.99
CA ALA A 266 16.66 7.35 3.04
C ALA A 266 15.65 7.62 4.16
N ARG A 267 15.49 8.90 4.51
CA ARG A 267 14.40 9.38 5.37
C ARG A 267 13.66 10.52 4.68
N VAL A 268 12.39 10.69 5.00
CA VAL A 268 11.65 11.86 4.50
C VAL A 268 11.94 13.06 5.38
N LEU A 269 12.30 14.19 4.76
CA LEU A 269 12.48 15.47 5.44
C LEU A 269 11.19 16.30 5.45
N THR A 270 10.45 16.23 4.34
CA THR A 270 9.17 16.92 4.17
C THR A 270 8.13 15.92 3.71
N ALA A 271 7.17 15.61 4.59
CA ALA A 271 6.05 14.72 4.31
C ALA A 271 4.74 15.50 4.25
N PRO A 272 3.83 15.19 3.30
CA PRO A 272 2.53 15.86 3.18
C PRO A 272 1.54 15.29 4.20
N TRP A 273 1.65 15.68 5.47
CA TRP A 273 0.74 15.22 6.52
C TRP A 273 -0.72 15.53 6.20
N LEU A 274 -1.63 14.63 6.54
CA LEU A 274 -3.07 14.83 6.32
C LEU A 274 -3.59 15.92 7.28
N ARG A 275 -3.90 17.09 6.72
CA ARG A 275 -4.42 18.26 7.45
C ARG A 275 -5.80 18.70 6.97
N GLU A 276 -6.16 18.32 5.75
CA GLU A 276 -7.41 18.68 5.10
C GLU A 276 -7.86 17.56 4.17
N LEU A 277 -9.16 17.45 3.92
CA LEU A 277 -9.72 16.51 2.97
C LEU A 277 -9.98 17.21 1.64
N ILE A 278 -9.08 17.01 0.69
CA ILE A 278 -9.11 17.61 -0.64
C ILE A 278 -9.48 16.55 -1.68
N ALA A 279 -10.42 16.90 -2.57
CA ALA A 279 -10.96 15.95 -3.54
C ALA A 279 -9.95 15.58 -4.64
N ARG A 280 -9.08 16.49 -5.06
CA ARG A 280 -8.05 16.29 -6.10
C ARG A 280 -7.13 17.51 -6.18
N ASP A 281 -6.07 17.36 -6.96
CA ASP A 281 -5.11 18.43 -7.27
C ASP A 281 -4.41 19.02 -6.01
N GLU A 282 -4.34 18.22 -4.92
CA GLU A 282 -3.59 18.59 -3.73
C GLU A 282 -2.10 18.43 -3.98
N ASP A 283 -1.30 19.43 -3.58
CA ASP A 283 0.16 19.32 -3.55
C ASP A 283 0.60 18.39 -2.41
N VAL A 284 1.21 17.30 -2.80
CA VAL A 284 1.72 16.26 -1.91
C VAL A 284 3.20 15.97 -2.19
N SER A 285 3.91 17.01 -2.61
CA SER A 285 5.35 16.98 -2.83
C SER A 285 6.10 16.57 -1.57
N LEU A 286 7.28 15.98 -1.77
CA LEU A 286 8.10 15.45 -0.69
C LEU A 286 9.58 15.71 -0.95
N GLU A 287 10.37 15.65 0.12
CA GLU A 287 11.83 15.67 0.05
C GLU A 287 12.39 14.50 0.87
N LEU A 288 13.29 13.73 0.26
CA LEU A 288 14.02 12.64 0.89
C LEU A 288 15.50 13.03 1.06
N GLU A 289 16.15 12.52 2.09
CA GLU A 289 17.59 12.56 2.29
C GLU A 289 18.11 11.14 2.41
N THR A 290 19.02 10.76 1.52
CA THR A 290 19.67 9.45 1.56
C THR A 290 20.81 9.42 2.58
N VAL A 291 21.24 8.24 3.00
CA VAL A 291 22.32 8.07 4.00
C VAL A 291 23.65 8.68 3.55
N ASP A 292 23.88 8.85 2.24
CA ASP A 292 25.04 9.54 1.66
C ASP A 292 24.87 11.06 1.55
N GLY A 293 23.75 11.61 2.05
CA GLY A 293 23.48 13.06 2.09
C GLY A 293 22.87 13.62 0.81
N ARG A 294 22.53 12.80 -0.19
CA ARG A 294 21.83 13.24 -1.41
C ARG A 294 20.39 13.63 -1.06
N ARG A 295 19.98 14.81 -1.52
CA ARG A 295 18.59 15.28 -1.42
C ARG A 295 17.83 15.00 -2.70
N VAL A 296 16.65 14.41 -2.54
CA VAL A 296 15.75 14.06 -3.64
C VAL A 296 14.43 14.78 -3.42
N GLN A 297 14.10 15.70 -4.31
CA GLN A 297 12.84 16.42 -4.32
C GLN A 297 11.92 15.79 -5.36
N VAL A 298 10.71 15.41 -4.95
CA VAL A 298 9.69 14.83 -5.81
C VAL A 298 8.43 15.67 -5.70
N LYS A 299 8.00 16.25 -6.82
CA LYS A 299 6.70 16.92 -6.87
C LYS A 299 5.60 15.88 -6.95
N GLY A 300 4.49 16.13 -6.26
CA GLY A 300 3.35 15.22 -6.23
C GLY A 300 2.03 15.97 -6.29
N THR A 301 1.09 15.48 -7.10
CA THR A 301 -0.26 16.03 -7.20
C THR A 301 -1.28 14.91 -7.19
N THR A 302 -2.27 14.96 -6.31
CA THR A 302 -3.30 13.92 -6.18
C THR A 302 -4.28 13.94 -7.34
N TYR A 303 -4.74 12.74 -7.81
CA TYR A 303 -5.71 12.67 -8.92
C TYR A 303 -6.92 11.74 -8.67
N ALA A 304 -6.80 10.73 -7.83
CA ALA A 304 -7.84 9.74 -7.57
C ALA A 304 -7.92 9.39 -6.07
N PRO A 305 -8.42 10.32 -5.24
CA PRO A 305 -8.44 10.15 -3.80
C PRO A 305 -9.61 9.29 -3.32
N THR A 306 -9.38 8.57 -2.25
CA THR A 306 -10.42 8.00 -1.40
C THR A 306 -10.20 8.41 0.04
N HIS A 307 -11.28 8.65 0.76
CA HIS A 307 -11.25 9.03 2.16
C HIS A 307 -12.02 8.03 2.99
N ASP A 308 -11.44 7.64 4.10
CA ASP A 308 -12.08 6.76 5.05
C ASP A 308 -12.23 7.44 6.40
N ARG A 309 -13.46 7.79 6.71
CA ARG A 309 -13.85 8.44 7.95
C ARG A 309 -14.19 7.44 9.06
N PHE A 310 -13.72 6.22 8.96
CA PHE A 310 -14.14 5.14 9.82
C PHE A 310 -14.46 5.53 11.25
N HIS A 311 -15.65 5.14 11.65
CA HIS A 311 -15.93 4.85 13.04
C HIS A 311 -15.78 3.33 13.20
N ARG A 312 -14.72 2.90 13.88
CA ARG A 312 -14.56 1.52 14.30
C ARG A 312 -14.99 1.45 15.76
N PRO A 313 -16.10 0.77 16.11
CA PRO A 313 -16.52 0.65 17.50
C PRO A 313 -15.41 0.11 18.40
N GLU A 314 -14.61 -0.82 17.89
CA GLU A 314 -13.46 -1.43 18.55
C GLU A 314 -12.24 -0.51 18.65
N LEU A 315 -12.18 0.55 17.85
CA LEU A 315 -11.09 1.52 17.79
C LEU A 315 -11.66 2.94 17.60
N PRO A 316 -12.40 3.48 18.60
CA PRO A 316 -13.16 4.72 18.44
C PRO A 316 -12.30 5.96 18.10
N ASN A 317 -11.02 5.92 18.47
CA ASN A 317 -10.06 7.01 18.21
C ASN A 317 -9.12 6.70 17.04
N PHE A 318 -9.50 5.79 16.13
CA PHE A 318 -8.65 5.50 14.98
C PHE A 318 -8.59 6.71 14.02
N PRO A 319 -7.41 7.02 13.47
CA PRO A 319 -7.24 8.16 12.57
C PRO A 319 -8.12 8.07 11.33
N VAL A 320 -8.46 9.22 10.76
CA VAL A 320 -9.01 9.35 9.40
C VAL A 320 -7.93 8.93 8.42
N LEU A 321 -8.30 8.16 7.42
CA LEU A 321 -7.39 7.62 6.42
C LEU A 321 -7.69 8.24 5.05
N PHE A 322 -6.64 8.69 4.38
CA PHE A 322 -6.60 9.04 2.98
C PHE A 322 -5.81 7.95 2.23
N GLN A 323 -6.35 7.48 1.11
CA GLN A 323 -5.66 6.62 0.16
C GLN A 323 -5.93 7.15 -1.25
N GLY A 324 -4.89 7.37 -2.05
CA GLY A 324 -5.10 7.96 -3.37
C GLY A 324 -3.94 7.74 -4.33
N GLY A 325 -4.22 7.99 -5.60
CA GLY A 325 -3.24 8.06 -6.65
C GLY A 325 -2.61 9.45 -6.72
N VAL A 326 -1.32 9.47 -7.01
CA VAL A 326 -0.54 10.70 -7.16
C VAL A 326 0.26 10.65 -8.47
N ARG A 327 0.22 11.75 -9.19
CA ARG A 327 1.15 12.03 -10.28
C ARG A 327 2.41 12.63 -9.68
N TYR A 328 3.50 11.90 -9.77
CA TYR A 328 4.82 12.32 -9.31
C TYR A 328 5.69 12.84 -10.47
N GLU A 329 6.53 13.83 -10.17
CA GLU A 329 7.54 14.33 -11.09
C GLU A 329 8.89 14.41 -10.37
N TRP A 330 9.88 13.73 -10.90
CA TRP A 330 11.24 13.67 -10.38
C TRP A 330 12.26 13.84 -11.52
N ASP A 331 13.01 14.96 -11.50
CA ASP A 331 14.00 15.31 -12.52
C ASP A 331 13.44 15.25 -13.96
N GLY A 332 12.21 15.76 -14.14
CA GLY A 332 11.55 15.81 -15.46
C GLY A 332 10.88 14.50 -15.88
N GLU A 333 11.01 13.43 -15.12
CA GLU A 333 10.34 12.16 -15.37
C GLU A 333 9.02 12.10 -14.60
N VAL A 334 7.97 11.58 -15.22
CA VAL A 334 6.65 11.44 -14.64
C VAL A 334 6.36 9.99 -14.33
N GLY A 335 5.92 9.72 -13.10
CA GLY A 335 5.41 8.43 -12.64
C GLY A 335 4.08 8.58 -11.91
N TYR A 336 3.35 7.49 -11.77
CA TYR A 336 2.14 7.42 -10.96
C TYR A 336 2.36 6.43 -9.83
N GLY A 337 1.88 6.79 -8.63
CA GLY A 337 2.13 5.99 -7.45
C GLY A 337 1.17 6.28 -6.32
N MET A 338 1.48 5.74 -5.17
CA MET A 338 0.59 5.80 -4.01
C MET A 338 0.87 6.98 -3.08
N LEU A 339 -0.19 7.41 -2.44
CA LEU A 339 -0.17 8.13 -1.19
C LEU A 339 -1.17 7.49 -0.24
N GLU A 340 -0.70 7.00 0.90
CA GLU A 340 -1.53 6.69 2.04
C GLU A 340 -1.10 7.56 3.22
N ARG A 341 -2.04 8.23 3.86
CA ARG A 341 -1.77 9.05 5.04
C ARG A 341 -2.97 9.06 5.97
N SER A 342 -2.69 9.29 7.23
CA SER A 342 -3.74 9.36 8.22
C SER A 342 -3.43 10.39 9.28
N SER A 343 -4.49 10.89 9.92
CA SER A 343 -4.39 11.87 11.00
C SER A 343 -5.56 11.77 11.95
N MET A 344 -5.34 12.17 13.20
CA MET A 344 -6.41 12.26 14.19
C MET A 344 -7.45 13.30 13.76
N ARG A 345 -8.70 13.07 14.10
CA ARG A 345 -9.85 13.92 13.68
C ARG A 345 -9.69 15.38 14.08
N ASP A 346 -9.12 15.63 15.26
CA ASP A 346 -8.87 16.97 15.80
C ASP A 346 -7.72 17.72 15.11
N LYS A 347 -6.95 17.03 14.27
CA LYS A 347 -5.85 17.61 13.48
C LYS A 347 -6.24 17.92 12.04
N ILE A 348 -7.48 17.62 11.66
CA ILE A 348 -7.97 17.78 10.28
C ILE A 348 -8.93 18.96 10.21
N THR A 349 -8.73 19.83 9.23
CA THR A 349 -9.71 20.85 8.83
C THR A 349 -10.79 20.17 8.00
N TRP A 350 -12.04 20.20 8.50
CA TRP A 350 -13.18 19.58 7.84
C TRP A 350 -13.82 20.55 6.84
N PRO A 351 -14.21 20.10 5.64
CA PRO A 351 -14.99 20.92 4.73
C PRO A 351 -16.30 21.33 5.40
N ARG A 352 -16.70 22.58 5.19
CA ARG A 352 -17.96 23.17 5.71
C ARG A 352 -19.16 22.71 4.92
#